data_d562278aaf137d3c03c5274c973ffc6d
#
_entry.id   d562278aaf137d3c03c5274c973ffc6d
#
_cell.length_a   1.000
_cell.length_b   1.000
_cell.length_c   1.000
_cell.angle_alpha   90.00
_cell.angle_beta   90.00
_cell.angle_gamma   90.00
#
_symmetry.space_group_name_H-M   'P 1'
#
loop_
_entity.id
_entity.type
_entity.pdbx_description
1 polymer ?
#
loop_
_entity_poly.entity_id
_entity_poly.type
_entity_poly.pdbx_seq_one_letter_code
_entity_poly.pdbx_strand_id
1 'polypeptide(L)' 'MEKDLVEYIVKSLVDDPSQVQVSVVEGEKSTILELRVAPDDIGKVIGKHGRIAKAIRTVLQAATAKTGKHTVLEILD' A
#
# COMPACT_ATOMS: atom_id res chain seq x y z
N MET A 1 -6.88 -9.64 3.19
CA MET A 1 -6.55 -8.99 4.48
C MET A 1 -5.57 -7.83 4.31
N GLU A 2 -4.47 -8.06 3.63
CA GLU A 2 -3.48 -6.99 3.40
C GLU A 2 -4.05 -5.84 2.57
N LYS A 3 -4.89 -6.15 1.60
CA LYS A 3 -5.57 -5.14 0.78
C LYS A 3 -6.39 -4.21 1.65
N ASP A 4 -7.19 -4.75 2.56
CA ASP A 4 -8.05 -3.96 3.44
C ASP A 4 -7.23 -3.08 4.38
N LEU A 5 -6.11 -3.60 4.87
CA LEU A 5 -5.21 -2.84 5.73
C LEU A 5 -4.62 -1.64 4.99
N VAL A 6 -4.13 -1.84 3.77
CA VAL A 6 -3.59 -0.76 2.96
C VAL A 6 -4.66 0.27 2.63
N GLU A 7 -5.85 -0.19 2.21
CA GLU A 7 -6.96 0.73 1.94
C GLU A 7 -7.28 1.60 3.15
N TYR A 8 -7.36 1.00 4.32
CA TYR A 8 -7.68 1.74 5.54
C TYR A 8 -6.62 2.80 5.85
N ILE A 9 -5.36 2.41 5.79
CA ILE A 9 -4.25 3.34 6.07
C ILE A 9 -4.27 4.49 5.07
N VAL A 10 -4.37 4.17 3.79
CA VAL A 10 -4.28 5.18 2.72
C VAL A 10 -5.47 6.11 2.74
N LYS A 11 -6.69 5.58 2.92
CA LYS A 11 -7.89 6.41 3.01
C LYS A 11 -7.84 7.38 4.19
N SER A 12 -7.09 7.03 5.22
CA SER A 12 -6.91 7.91 6.38
C SER A 12 -5.91 9.04 6.13
N LEU A 13 -5.09 8.93 5.10
CA LEU A 13 -4.02 9.88 4.78
C LEU A 13 -4.39 10.88 3.69
N VAL A 14 -5.22 10.46 2.73
CA VAL A 14 -5.49 11.24 1.52
C VAL A 14 -6.67 12.19 1.70
N ASP A 15 -6.72 13.22 0.83
CA ASP A 15 -7.83 14.17 0.82
C ASP A 15 -9.03 13.62 0.06
N ASP A 16 -8.80 12.74 -0.94
CA ASP A 16 -9.86 12.15 -1.75
C ASP A 16 -9.87 10.63 -1.63
N PRO A 17 -10.44 10.10 -0.55
CA PRO A 17 -10.47 8.65 -0.34
C PRO A 17 -11.30 7.89 -1.38
N SER A 18 -12.20 8.57 -2.10
CA SER A 18 -13.00 7.93 -3.14
C SER A 18 -12.16 7.43 -4.32
N GLN A 19 -10.96 7.98 -4.51
CA GLN A 19 -10.06 7.57 -5.59
C GLN A 19 -9.01 6.54 -5.17
N VAL A 20 -9.07 6.07 -3.93
CA VAL A 20 -8.15 5.02 -3.48
C VAL A 20 -8.58 3.68 -4.05
N GLN A 21 -7.68 3.03 -4.77
CA GLN A 21 -7.89 1.69 -5.33
C GLN A 21 -6.67 0.84 -5.03
N VAL A 22 -6.91 -0.37 -4.56
CA VAL A 22 -5.84 -1.34 -4.32
C VAL A 22 -6.16 -2.60 -5.11
N SER A 23 -5.25 -2.98 -5.99
CA SER A 23 -5.34 -4.21 -6.76
C SER A 23 -4.33 -5.21 -6.24
N VAL A 24 -4.71 -6.49 -6.23
CA VAL A 24 -3.85 -7.57 -5.74
C VAL A 24 -3.43 -8.43 -6.92
N VAL A 25 -2.12 -8.60 -7.08
CA VAL A 25 -1.56 -9.53 -8.06
C VAL A 25 -0.82 -10.61 -7.28
N GLU A 26 -1.34 -11.84 -7.31
CA GLU A 26 -0.74 -12.94 -6.57
C GLU A 26 0.13 -13.80 -7.45
N GLY A 27 1.38 -14.02 -7.01
CA GLY A 27 2.29 -15.00 -7.56
C GLY A 27 2.49 -16.16 -6.59
N GLU A 28 3.33 -17.10 -6.96
CA GLU A 28 3.60 -18.25 -6.10
C GLU A 28 4.33 -17.87 -4.81
N LYS A 29 5.29 -16.95 -4.91
CA LYS A 29 6.14 -16.57 -3.78
C LYS A 29 5.98 -15.12 -3.34
N SER A 30 5.18 -14.36 -4.07
CA SER A 30 5.00 -12.95 -3.77
C SER A 30 3.59 -12.48 -4.07
N THR A 31 3.16 -11.47 -3.35
CA THR A 31 1.91 -10.76 -3.59
C THR A 31 2.25 -9.30 -3.83
N ILE A 32 1.76 -8.74 -4.92
CA ILE A 32 1.97 -7.34 -5.25
C ILE A 32 0.66 -6.60 -5.02
N LEU A 33 0.71 -5.57 -4.20
CA LEU A 33 -0.41 -4.67 -3.98
C LEU A 33 -0.13 -3.40 -4.76
N GLU A 34 -0.98 -3.15 -5.77
CA GLU A 34 -0.87 -1.95 -6.60
C GLU A 34 -1.84 -0.91 -6.09
N LEU A 35 -1.31 0.22 -5.66
CA LEU A 35 -2.09 1.29 -5.05
C LEU A 35 -2.24 2.46 -6.02
N ARG A 36 -3.49 2.92 -6.22
CA ARG A 36 -3.79 4.17 -6.92
C ARG A 36 -4.50 5.13 -5.99
N VAL A 37 -4.13 6.38 -6.10
CA VAL A 37 -4.79 7.48 -5.40
C VAL A 37 -4.96 8.66 -6.36
N ALA A 38 -5.68 9.68 -5.95
CA ALA A 38 -5.75 10.92 -6.72
C ALA A 38 -4.33 11.47 -6.93
N PRO A 39 -4.02 12.04 -8.12
CA PRO A 39 -2.67 12.53 -8.40
C PRO A 39 -2.14 13.51 -7.34
N ASP A 40 -3.02 14.37 -6.82
CA ASP A 40 -2.63 15.35 -5.81
C ASP A 40 -2.36 14.70 -4.44
N ASP A 41 -2.74 13.45 -4.26
CA ASP A 41 -2.56 12.74 -2.99
C ASP A 41 -1.33 11.82 -2.97
N ILE A 42 -0.67 11.64 -4.10
CA ILE A 42 0.49 10.74 -4.18
C ILE A 42 1.56 11.11 -3.15
N GLY A 43 1.85 12.40 -3.03
CA GLY A 43 2.85 12.88 -2.07
C GLY A 43 2.48 12.56 -0.61
N LYS A 44 1.18 12.49 -0.31
CA LYS A 44 0.72 12.16 1.05
C LYS A 44 0.94 10.70 1.41
N VAL A 45 0.95 9.83 0.41
CA VAL A 45 1.18 8.41 0.60
C VAL A 45 2.67 8.09 0.65
N ILE A 46 3.46 8.81 -0.11
CA ILE A 46 4.91 8.63 -0.12
C ILE A 46 5.52 9.25 1.14
N GLY A 47 5.12 10.48 1.44
CA GLY A 47 5.62 11.21 2.58
C GLY A 47 7.01 11.82 2.33
N LYS A 48 7.43 12.67 3.23
CA LYS A 48 8.74 13.33 3.14
C LYS A 48 9.84 12.27 3.22
N HIS A 49 10.73 12.28 2.22
CA HIS A 49 11.82 11.31 2.09
C HIS A 49 11.33 9.85 1.98
N GLY A 50 10.08 9.66 1.54
CA GLY A 50 9.52 8.31 1.38
C GLY A 50 9.17 7.62 2.68
N ARG A 51 9.12 8.34 3.79
CA ARG A 51 8.94 7.73 5.13
C ARG A 51 7.60 7.06 5.33
N ILE A 52 6.53 7.62 4.75
CA ILE A 52 5.19 7.03 4.89
C ILE A 52 5.10 5.73 4.12
N ALA A 53 5.55 5.74 2.86
CA ALA A 53 5.55 4.52 2.05
C ALA A 53 6.40 3.43 2.71
N LYS A 54 7.55 3.80 3.26
CA LYS A 54 8.42 2.84 3.96
C LYS A 54 7.73 2.26 5.19
N ALA A 55 7.02 3.10 5.95
CA ALA A 55 6.29 2.63 7.13
C ALA A 55 5.18 1.65 6.74
N ILE A 56 4.44 1.95 5.68
CA ILE A 56 3.39 1.05 5.19
C ILE A 56 3.99 -0.29 4.78
N ARG A 57 5.11 -0.28 4.05
CA ARG A 57 5.79 -1.52 3.65
C ARG A 57 6.25 -2.33 4.85
N THR A 58 6.73 -1.66 5.89
CA THR A 58 7.16 -2.34 7.12
C THR A 58 5.98 -3.03 7.82
N VAL A 59 4.86 -2.33 7.91
CA VAL A 59 3.63 -2.91 8.50
C VAL A 59 3.16 -4.12 7.70
N LEU A 60 3.19 -4.03 6.37
CA LEU A 60 2.78 -5.14 5.52
C LEU A 60 3.67 -6.35 5.70
N GLN A 61 4.97 -6.17 5.78
CA GLN A 61 5.89 -7.27 5.97
C GLN A 61 5.67 -7.95 7.32
N ALA A 62 5.41 -7.17 8.36
CA ALA A 62 5.10 -7.73 9.68
C ALA A 62 3.79 -8.52 9.66
N ALA A 63 2.77 -7.99 8.96
CA ALA A 63 1.46 -8.64 8.89
C ALA A 63 1.49 -9.93 8.10
N THR A 64 2.43 -10.08 7.16
CA THR A 64 2.51 -11.25 6.27
C THR A 64 3.66 -12.18 6.59
N ALA A 65 4.41 -11.92 7.64
CA ALA A 65 5.64 -12.68 7.96
C ALA A 65 5.39 -14.18 8.11
N LYS A 66 4.22 -14.58 8.57
CA LYS A 66 3.89 -15.99 8.80
C LYS A 66 3.38 -16.73 7.59
N THR A 67 3.09 -16.03 6.50
CA THR A 67 2.50 -16.66 5.31
C THR A 67 3.54 -17.29 4.40
N GLY A 68 4.80 -16.95 4.57
CA GLY A 68 5.88 -17.37 3.69
C GLY A 68 5.92 -16.64 2.35
N LYS A 69 4.96 -15.78 2.08
CA LYS A 69 4.95 -14.96 0.87
C LYS A 69 5.52 -13.58 1.14
N HIS A 70 6.22 -13.06 0.15
CA HIS A 70 6.75 -11.71 0.20
C HIS A 70 5.72 -10.74 -0.37
N THR A 71 5.33 -9.74 0.40
CA THR A 71 4.35 -8.75 -0.04
C THR A 71 5.05 -7.45 -0.44
N VAL A 72 4.76 -6.98 -1.64
CA VAL A 72 5.34 -5.76 -2.22
C VAL A 72 4.23 -4.75 -2.43
N LEU A 73 4.48 -3.51 -2.06
CA LEU A 73 3.57 -2.39 -2.34
C LEU A 73 4.13 -1.55 -3.47
N GLU A 74 3.35 -1.40 -4.55
CA GLU A 74 3.67 -0.49 -5.65
C GLU A 74 2.69 0.67 -5.62
N ILE A 75 3.21 1.89 -5.65
CA ILE A 75 2.40 3.10 -5.74
C ILE A 75 2.43 3.55 -7.18
N LEU A 76 1.25 3.54 -7.82
CA LEU A 76 1.12 3.90 -9.23
C LEU A 76 0.78 5.38 -9.38
N ASP A 77 1.41 6.05 -10.34
CA ASP A 77 1.12 7.46 -10.63
C ASP A 77 0.47 7.68 -12.00
#